data_132bbc71c396799d44b935e30fee5a5e
#
_entry.id   132bbc71c396799d44b935e30fee5a5e
#
_cell.length_a   1.000
_cell.length_b   1.000
_cell.length_c   1.000
_cell.angle_alpha   90.00
_cell.angle_beta   90.00
_cell.angle_gamma   90.00
#
_symmetry.space_group_name_H-M   'P 1'
#
loop_
_entity.id
_entity.type
_entity.pdbx_description
1 polymer ?
#
loop_
_entity_poly.entity_id
_entity_poly.type
_entity_poly.pdbx_seq_one_letter_code
_entity_poly.pdbx_strand_id
1 'polypeptide(L)'
;MDSKSDMTDALELLKWQLELGVDENVGNIPLDRFSDKSQADEVKIEIPVYTQQKMPNLSNAITEAKSRATQSKTLEQLKAPLANYEFCDLKKGSRNLVFSSGDPDAEVMIIGEAPGREEDIQGVPFVGRAGRLLDKMFRQIGLTRNKDQLNDNLIKTAYICNVIPWRPPHNRDPNTDEI
;
A
#
# COMPACT_ATOMS: atom_id res chain seq x y z
N MET A 1 -19.58 25.79 -32.50
CA MET A 1 -18.31 25.10 -32.16
C MET A 1 -18.38 24.77 -30.68
N ASP A 2 -18.61 23.48 -30.38
CA ASP A 2 -19.00 23.03 -29.04
C ASP A 2 -17.79 22.88 -28.11
N SER A 3 -17.61 23.85 -27.23
CA SER A 3 -16.54 23.82 -26.20
C SER A 3 -16.63 22.63 -25.22
N LYS A 4 -17.76 21.93 -25.19
CA LYS A 4 -17.95 20.71 -24.37
C LYS A 4 -17.33 19.47 -25.00
N SER A 5 -17.33 19.35 -26.33
CA SER A 5 -16.69 18.24 -27.06
C SER A 5 -15.17 18.28 -26.89
N ASP A 6 -14.56 19.46 -27.09
CA ASP A 6 -13.10 19.63 -26.98
C ASP A 6 -12.58 19.34 -25.58
N MET A 7 -13.37 19.61 -24.54
CA MET A 7 -12.97 19.35 -23.15
C MET A 7 -13.06 17.87 -22.79
N THR A 8 -14.01 17.13 -23.39
CA THR A 8 -14.14 15.68 -23.17
C THR A 8 -12.99 14.92 -23.83
N ASP A 9 -12.62 15.33 -25.05
CA ASP A 9 -11.52 14.71 -25.79
C ASP A 9 -10.15 14.99 -25.13
N ALA A 10 -9.95 16.19 -24.57
CA ALA A 10 -8.76 16.52 -23.81
C ALA A 10 -8.62 15.69 -22.52
N LEU A 11 -9.73 15.41 -21.84
CA LEU A 11 -9.77 14.60 -20.62
C LEU A 11 -9.48 13.13 -20.90
N GLU A 12 -9.96 12.61 -22.03
CA GLU A 12 -9.66 11.25 -22.46
C GLU A 12 -8.19 11.10 -22.86
N LEU A 13 -7.61 12.08 -23.53
CA LEU A 13 -6.20 12.11 -23.88
C LEU A 13 -5.30 12.14 -22.64
N LEU A 14 -5.65 12.95 -21.64
CA LEU A 14 -4.93 12.98 -20.36
C LEU A 14 -5.02 11.65 -19.60
N LYS A 15 -6.17 11.00 -19.59
CA LYS A 15 -6.32 9.67 -18.99
C LYS A 15 -5.46 8.63 -19.69
N TRP A 16 -5.44 8.65 -21.02
CA TRP A 16 -4.60 7.76 -21.80
C TRP A 16 -3.11 7.98 -21.54
N GLN A 17 -2.64 9.24 -21.40
CA GLN A 17 -1.26 9.55 -21.04
C GLN A 17 -0.90 9.02 -19.65
N LEU A 18 -1.79 9.17 -18.65
CA LEU A 18 -1.59 8.61 -17.32
C LEU A 18 -1.53 7.08 -17.32
N GLU A 19 -2.32 6.43 -18.15
CA GLU A 19 -2.29 4.96 -18.32
C GLU A 19 -0.98 4.47 -18.94
N LEU A 20 -0.34 5.31 -19.78
CA LEU A 20 0.99 5.04 -20.35
C LEU A 20 2.14 5.37 -19.38
N GLY A 21 1.85 5.89 -18.19
CA GLY A 21 2.85 6.23 -17.18
C GLY A 21 3.46 7.63 -17.34
N VAL A 22 2.82 8.50 -18.13
CA VAL A 22 3.21 9.91 -18.25
C VAL A 22 2.54 10.68 -17.10
N ASP A 23 3.26 10.87 -16.03
CA ASP A 23 2.79 11.56 -14.81
C ASP A 23 3.42 12.94 -14.61
N GLU A 24 4.38 13.32 -15.48
CA GLU A 24 5.03 14.62 -15.45
C GLU A 24 4.57 15.53 -16.60
N ASN A 25 4.32 16.78 -16.29
CA ASN A 25 3.99 17.79 -17.29
C ASN A 25 5.27 18.30 -17.98
N VAL A 26 5.49 17.91 -19.23
CA VAL A 26 6.66 18.33 -20.02
C VAL A 26 6.29 19.54 -20.86
N GLY A 27 6.93 20.69 -20.59
CA GLY A 27 6.78 21.89 -21.41
C GLY A 27 7.43 21.75 -22.80
N ASN A 28 6.96 22.54 -23.77
CA ASN A 28 7.48 22.54 -25.14
C ASN A 28 8.90 23.13 -25.28
N ILE A 29 9.46 23.69 -24.21
CA ILE A 29 10.81 24.28 -24.18
C ILE A 29 11.61 23.54 -23.11
N PRO A 30 12.82 23.06 -23.44
CA PRO A 30 13.67 22.43 -22.43
C PRO A 30 13.99 23.41 -21.30
N LEU A 31 13.74 23.03 -20.06
CA LEU A 31 14.12 23.78 -18.87
C LEU A 31 15.59 23.53 -18.56
N ASP A 32 16.43 24.56 -18.71
CA ASP A 32 17.82 24.53 -18.22
C ASP A 32 17.82 24.74 -16.70
N ARG A 33 17.76 23.66 -15.96
CA ARG A 33 17.76 23.67 -14.48
C ARG A 33 19.13 24.10 -13.89
N PHE A 34 20.17 24.27 -14.70
CA PHE A 34 21.48 24.74 -14.25
C PHE A 34 21.63 26.24 -14.37
N SER A 35 20.85 26.90 -15.24
CA SER A 35 20.89 28.36 -15.43
C SER A 35 19.86 29.12 -14.62
N ASP A 36 18.87 28.41 -14.01
CA ASP A 36 17.78 29.06 -13.28
C ASP A 36 18.20 29.44 -11.85
N LYS A 37 19.04 30.51 -11.79
CA LYS A 37 19.31 31.27 -10.57
C LYS A 37 18.25 32.38 -10.35
N SER A 38 17.13 32.34 -11.04
CA SER A 38 16.10 33.33 -10.93
C SER A 38 15.16 33.04 -9.78
N GLN A 39 15.28 33.88 -8.77
CA GLN A 39 14.23 34.25 -7.83
C GLN A 39 13.52 33.06 -7.16
N ALA A 40 14.21 32.45 -6.21
CA ALA A 40 13.53 32.03 -5.04
C ALA A 40 12.95 33.29 -4.35
N ASP A 41 11.80 33.78 -4.83
CA ASP A 41 10.91 34.49 -3.94
C ASP A 41 10.77 33.56 -2.73
N GLU A 42 11.27 34.03 -1.59
CA GLU A 42 11.05 33.38 -0.30
C GLU A 42 9.54 33.38 -0.05
N VAL A 43 8.84 32.47 -0.71
CA VAL A 43 7.57 32.01 -0.19
C VAL A 43 7.97 31.37 1.14
N LYS A 44 7.86 32.11 2.23
CA LYS A 44 7.80 31.55 3.57
C LYS A 44 6.61 30.60 3.59
N ILE A 45 6.84 29.39 3.06
CA ILE A 45 6.00 28.28 3.40
C ILE A 45 6.28 28.11 4.89
N GLU A 46 5.40 28.62 5.73
CA GLU A 46 5.31 28.16 7.11
C GLU A 46 5.00 26.66 6.99
N ILE A 47 6.05 25.87 6.86
CA ILE A 47 5.95 24.43 7.07
C ILE A 47 5.43 24.36 8.49
N PRO A 48 4.19 23.87 8.70
CA PRO A 48 3.73 23.64 10.07
C PRO A 48 4.85 22.81 10.69
N VAL A 49 5.50 23.37 11.71
CA VAL A 49 6.45 22.64 12.54
C VAL A 49 5.60 21.51 13.11
N TYR A 50 5.66 20.36 12.43
CA TYR A 50 5.20 19.14 13.08
C TYR A 50 6.08 19.02 14.31
N THR A 51 5.54 19.47 15.43
CA THR A 51 6.12 19.19 16.73
C THR A 51 6.41 17.70 16.69
N GLN A 52 7.70 17.38 16.72
CA GLN A 52 8.16 16.00 16.85
C GLN A 52 7.45 15.47 18.09
N GLN A 53 6.30 14.83 17.86
CA GLN A 53 5.68 14.05 18.91
C GLN A 53 6.77 13.05 19.29
N LYS A 54 7.25 13.20 20.50
CA LYS A 54 8.28 12.38 21.13
C LYS A 54 8.03 10.93 20.71
N MET A 55 8.88 10.41 19.81
CA MET A 55 8.79 9.04 19.31
C MET A 55 8.56 8.14 20.53
N PRO A 56 7.51 7.35 20.59
CA PRO A 56 7.33 6.42 21.68
C PRO A 56 8.59 5.59 21.77
N ASN A 57 9.13 5.42 22.97
CA ASN A 57 10.37 4.71 23.19
C ASN A 57 10.30 3.36 22.45
N LEU A 58 11.20 3.13 21.48
CA LEU A 58 11.19 1.95 20.61
C LEU A 58 11.11 0.63 21.42
N SER A 59 11.74 0.61 22.61
CA SER A 59 11.64 -0.53 23.53
C SER A 59 10.21 -0.79 23.99
N ASN A 60 9.41 0.27 24.22
CA ASN A 60 8.01 0.13 24.62
C ASN A 60 7.15 -0.38 23.45
N ALA A 61 7.41 0.10 22.24
CA ALA A 61 6.71 -0.35 21.02
C ALA A 61 6.91 -1.85 20.80
N ILE A 62 8.16 -2.32 20.85
CA ILE A 62 8.49 -3.74 20.70
C ILE A 62 7.86 -4.60 21.81
N THR A 63 7.94 -4.14 23.04
CA THR A 63 7.35 -4.86 24.20
C THR A 63 5.85 -5.00 24.05
N GLU A 64 5.18 -3.92 23.68
CA GLU A 64 3.73 -3.90 23.47
C GLU A 64 3.34 -4.81 22.28
N ALA A 65 4.03 -4.75 21.16
CA ALA A 65 3.78 -5.62 20.02
C ALA A 65 3.92 -7.11 20.40
N LYS A 66 5.01 -7.48 21.07
CA LYS A 66 5.24 -8.84 21.56
C LYS A 66 4.17 -9.30 22.54
N SER A 67 3.78 -8.44 23.47
CA SER A 67 2.72 -8.75 24.45
C SER A 67 1.40 -9.05 23.74
N ARG A 68 0.97 -8.20 22.81
CA ARG A 68 -0.28 -8.38 22.06
C ARG A 68 -0.24 -9.64 21.20
N ALA A 69 0.88 -9.91 20.52
CA ALA A 69 1.06 -11.11 19.71
C ALA A 69 0.98 -12.39 20.56
N THR A 70 1.66 -12.40 21.72
CA THR A 70 1.69 -13.58 22.63
C THR A 70 0.33 -13.85 23.28
N GLN A 71 -0.46 -12.83 23.54
CA GLN A 71 -1.81 -12.97 24.13
C GLN A 71 -2.84 -13.44 23.11
N SER A 72 -2.57 -13.27 21.81
CA SER A 72 -3.47 -13.70 20.75
C SER A 72 -3.25 -15.17 20.42
N LYS A 73 -4.30 -15.99 20.54
CA LYS A 73 -4.26 -17.43 20.24
C LYS A 73 -4.80 -17.78 18.86
N THR A 74 -5.53 -16.86 18.23
CA THR A 74 -6.08 -17.02 16.88
C THR A 74 -5.80 -15.76 16.06
N LEU A 75 -5.91 -15.86 14.73
CA LEU A 75 -5.75 -14.71 13.83
C LEU A 75 -6.83 -13.63 14.06
N GLU A 76 -8.05 -14.04 14.39
CA GLU A 76 -9.13 -13.12 14.73
C GLU A 76 -8.80 -12.32 16.00
N GLN A 77 -8.26 -13.00 17.01
CA GLN A 77 -7.81 -12.36 18.25
C GLN A 77 -6.63 -11.42 18.02
N LEU A 78 -5.77 -11.67 17.03
CA LEU A 78 -4.64 -10.83 16.68
C LEU A 78 -5.07 -9.56 15.90
N LYS A 79 -6.10 -9.67 15.07
CA LYS A 79 -6.53 -8.58 14.17
C LYS A 79 -6.95 -7.32 14.92
N ALA A 80 -7.73 -7.45 15.98
CA ALA A 80 -8.22 -6.30 16.74
C ALA A 80 -7.10 -5.56 17.53
N PRO A 81 -6.22 -6.24 18.28
CA PRO A 81 -5.05 -5.60 18.90
C PRO A 81 -4.11 -4.95 17.90
N LEU A 82 -3.92 -5.56 16.72
CA LEU A 82 -3.11 -4.97 15.66
C LEU A 82 -3.78 -3.70 15.10
N ALA A 83 -5.07 -3.74 14.82
CA ALA A 83 -5.82 -2.55 14.38
C ALA A 83 -5.73 -1.38 15.37
N ASN A 84 -5.60 -1.66 16.68
CA ASN A 84 -5.47 -0.68 17.75
C ASN A 84 -4.01 -0.39 18.15
N TYR A 85 -3.04 -0.88 17.40
CA TYR A 85 -1.62 -0.59 17.65
C TYR A 85 -1.26 0.83 17.24
N GLU A 86 -0.70 1.62 18.18
CA GLU A 86 -0.48 3.07 18.01
C GLU A 86 1.00 3.45 17.79
N PHE A 87 1.91 2.49 17.81
CA PHE A 87 3.35 2.75 17.73
C PHE A 87 3.90 2.70 16.30
N CYS A 88 3.06 2.57 15.28
CA CYS A 88 3.48 2.63 13.89
C CYS A 88 2.86 3.84 13.20
N ASP A 89 3.69 4.76 12.74
CA ASP A 89 3.25 6.01 12.09
C ASP A 89 2.56 5.77 10.75
N LEU A 90 2.85 4.65 10.06
CA LEU A 90 2.19 4.28 8.81
C LEU A 90 0.67 4.13 8.98
N LYS A 91 0.23 3.70 10.14
CA LYS A 91 -1.20 3.61 10.47
C LYS A 91 -1.93 4.93 10.30
N LYS A 92 -1.30 6.07 10.65
CA LYS A 92 -1.90 7.40 10.57
C LYS A 92 -2.21 7.85 9.14
N GLY A 93 -1.43 7.34 8.17
CA GLY A 93 -1.58 7.66 6.75
C GLY A 93 -2.40 6.65 5.95
N SER A 94 -2.71 5.50 6.54
CA SER A 94 -3.44 4.40 5.90
C SER A 94 -4.93 4.49 6.15
N ARG A 95 -5.74 4.01 5.20
CA ARG A 95 -7.19 3.93 5.32
C ARG A 95 -7.64 2.71 6.10
N ASN A 96 -7.00 1.57 5.82
CA ASN A 96 -7.38 0.29 6.38
C ASN A 96 -6.17 -0.49 6.88
N LEU A 97 -6.42 -1.36 7.85
CA LEU A 97 -5.53 -2.45 8.20
C LEU A 97 -5.63 -3.52 7.09
N VAL A 98 -4.53 -3.78 6.39
CA VAL A 98 -4.42 -4.86 5.39
C VAL A 98 -3.85 -6.09 6.07
N PHE A 99 -4.72 -6.93 6.65
CA PHE A 99 -4.30 -8.03 7.51
C PHE A 99 -3.86 -9.25 6.72
N SER A 100 -4.80 -9.94 6.11
CA SER A 100 -4.52 -11.16 5.36
C SER A 100 -5.64 -11.52 4.39
N SER A 101 -5.36 -12.46 3.51
CA SER A 101 -6.30 -13.07 2.57
C SER A 101 -5.97 -14.54 2.37
N GLY A 102 -6.96 -15.35 2.12
CA GLY A 102 -6.78 -16.76 1.85
C GLY A 102 -7.12 -17.64 3.05
N ASP A 103 -6.71 -18.90 2.97
CA ASP A 103 -7.00 -19.93 3.95
C ASP A 103 -5.92 -19.94 5.05
N PRO A 104 -6.28 -19.69 6.32
CA PRO A 104 -5.33 -19.75 7.43
C PRO A 104 -4.65 -21.12 7.61
N ASP A 105 -5.31 -22.19 7.18
CA ASP A 105 -4.81 -23.56 7.29
C ASP A 105 -4.02 -24.02 6.05
N ALA A 106 -3.75 -23.09 5.10
CA ALA A 106 -3.03 -23.40 3.87
C ALA A 106 -1.60 -23.87 4.13
N GLU A 107 -1.13 -24.84 3.34
CA GLU A 107 0.28 -25.29 3.37
C GLU A 107 1.25 -24.24 2.79
N VAL A 108 0.73 -23.31 1.99
CA VAL A 108 1.52 -22.27 1.31
C VAL A 108 1.18 -20.90 1.88
N MET A 109 2.18 -20.21 2.41
CA MET A 109 2.08 -18.84 2.88
C MET A 109 2.92 -17.91 2.01
N ILE A 110 2.31 -16.83 1.55
CA ILE A 110 2.99 -15.75 0.80
C ILE A 110 3.06 -14.52 1.68
N ILE A 111 4.25 -13.99 1.84
CA ILE A 111 4.49 -12.80 2.64
C ILE A 111 5.04 -11.72 1.73
N GLY A 112 4.29 -10.64 1.55
CA GLY A 112 4.75 -9.41 0.90
C GLY A 112 5.37 -8.45 1.90
N GLU A 113 5.89 -7.34 1.42
CA GLU A 113 6.52 -6.31 2.25
C GLU A 113 5.45 -5.40 2.90
N ALA A 114 4.67 -4.71 2.08
CA ALA A 114 3.68 -3.73 2.51
C ALA A 114 2.53 -3.61 1.49
N PRO A 115 1.36 -3.09 1.90
CA PRO A 115 0.23 -2.89 0.99
C PRO A 115 0.46 -1.71 0.03
N GLY A 116 -0.05 -1.84 -1.18
CA GLY A 116 -0.20 -0.75 -2.12
C GLY A 116 -1.53 0.02 -1.93
N ARG A 117 -1.81 0.92 -2.88
CA ARG A 117 -3.02 1.78 -2.83
C ARG A 117 -4.32 0.97 -2.90
N GLU A 118 -4.40 -0.01 -3.78
CA GLU A 118 -5.63 -0.81 -3.95
C GLU A 118 -5.90 -1.67 -2.72
N GLU A 119 -4.83 -2.22 -2.14
CA GLU A 119 -4.88 -3.00 -0.91
C GLU A 119 -5.35 -2.15 0.28
N ASP A 120 -4.82 -0.93 0.40
CA ASP A 120 -5.20 0.02 1.44
C ASP A 120 -6.68 0.44 1.34
N ILE A 121 -7.20 0.59 0.11
CA ILE A 121 -8.61 0.92 -0.12
C ILE A 121 -9.53 -0.24 0.28
N GLN A 122 -9.13 -1.48 -0.04
CA GLN A 122 -9.97 -2.67 0.15
C GLN A 122 -9.75 -3.37 1.49
N GLY A 123 -8.62 -3.09 2.19
CA GLY A 123 -8.23 -3.77 3.42
C GLY A 123 -7.78 -5.23 3.20
N VAL A 124 -7.43 -5.62 1.97
CA VAL A 124 -7.08 -6.98 1.57
C VAL A 124 -5.75 -6.98 0.84
N PRO A 125 -4.80 -7.88 1.17
CA PRO A 125 -3.50 -7.92 0.50
C PRO A 125 -3.59 -8.47 -0.92
N PHE A 126 -2.70 -7.98 -1.79
CA PHE A 126 -2.54 -8.47 -3.17
C PHE A 126 -3.83 -8.44 -4.00
N VAL A 127 -4.56 -7.34 -3.99
CA VAL A 127 -5.76 -7.11 -4.82
C VAL A 127 -5.49 -6.25 -6.05
N GLY A 128 -4.37 -5.54 -6.06
CA GLY A 128 -3.92 -4.71 -7.17
C GLY A 128 -3.45 -5.52 -8.39
N ARG A 129 -2.82 -4.83 -9.32
CA ARG A 129 -2.33 -5.42 -10.58
C ARG A 129 -1.39 -6.62 -10.34
N ALA A 130 -0.44 -6.48 -9.42
CA ALA A 130 0.49 -7.56 -9.05
C ALA A 130 -0.25 -8.75 -8.42
N GLY A 131 -1.21 -8.51 -7.54
CA GLY A 131 -2.02 -9.55 -6.91
C GLY A 131 -2.88 -10.31 -7.92
N ARG A 132 -3.50 -9.61 -8.88
CA ARG A 132 -4.24 -10.27 -9.97
C ARG A 132 -3.34 -11.14 -10.87
N LEU A 133 -2.09 -10.74 -11.07
CA LEU A 133 -1.10 -11.57 -11.76
C LEU A 133 -0.74 -12.80 -10.94
N LEU A 134 -0.49 -12.61 -9.63
CA LEU A 134 -0.23 -13.71 -8.70
C LEU A 134 -1.35 -14.74 -8.71
N ASP A 135 -2.62 -14.31 -8.70
CA ASP A 135 -3.78 -15.21 -8.78
C ASP A 135 -3.82 -16.02 -10.09
N LYS A 136 -3.40 -15.40 -11.20
CA LYS A 136 -3.29 -16.12 -12.47
C LYS A 136 -2.19 -17.18 -12.42
N MET A 137 -1.03 -16.85 -11.82
CA MET A 137 0.08 -17.79 -11.64
C MET A 137 -0.32 -18.95 -10.73
N PHE A 138 -1.00 -18.67 -9.62
CA PHE A 138 -1.53 -19.68 -8.70
C PHE A 138 -2.41 -20.70 -9.40
N ARG A 139 -3.34 -20.24 -10.23
CA ARG A 139 -4.24 -21.14 -10.99
C ARG A 139 -3.49 -22.09 -11.90
N GLN A 140 -2.35 -21.68 -12.47
CA GLN A 140 -1.54 -22.55 -13.35
C GLN A 140 -0.86 -23.70 -12.60
N ILE A 141 -0.65 -23.54 -11.29
CA ILE A 141 -0.02 -24.56 -10.44
C ILE A 141 -1.00 -25.22 -9.46
N GLY A 142 -2.30 -25.07 -9.70
CA GLY A 142 -3.34 -25.69 -8.89
C GLY A 142 -3.57 -25.03 -7.52
N LEU A 143 -3.14 -23.76 -7.34
CA LEU A 143 -3.34 -22.99 -6.11
C LEU A 143 -4.47 -21.96 -6.26
N THR A 144 -5.16 -21.67 -5.16
CA THR A 144 -6.09 -20.54 -5.04
C THR A 144 -6.01 -19.94 -3.64
N ARG A 145 -6.28 -18.65 -3.49
CA ARG A 145 -6.49 -18.06 -2.17
C ARG A 145 -7.92 -18.22 -1.66
N ASN A 146 -8.86 -18.55 -2.53
CA ASN A 146 -10.27 -18.72 -2.16
C ASN A 146 -10.60 -20.20 -2.02
N LYS A 147 -10.89 -20.62 -0.78
CA LYS A 147 -11.24 -22.00 -0.43
C LYS A 147 -12.49 -22.49 -1.18
N ASP A 148 -13.43 -21.60 -1.47
CA ASP A 148 -14.66 -21.92 -2.21
C ASP A 148 -14.42 -22.22 -3.70
N GLN A 149 -13.24 -21.92 -4.22
CA GLN A 149 -12.83 -22.20 -5.61
C GLN A 149 -12.11 -23.55 -5.76
N LEU A 150 -11.94 -24.30 -4.68
CA LEU A 150 -11.33 -25.64 -4.75
C LEU A 150 -12.16 -26.57 -5.65
N ASN A 151 -11.46 -27.26 -6.55
CA ASN A 151 -12.01 -28.23 -7.49
C ASN A 151 -10.89 -29.17 -7.97
N ASP A 152 -11.17 -30.05 -8.94
CA ASP A 152 -10.19 -31.02 -9.45
C ASP A 152 -8.90 -30.40 -10.02
N ASN A 153 -8.95 -29.11 -10.44
CA ASN A 153 -7.80 -28.38 -10.97
C ASN A 153 -7.14 -27.46 -9.95
N LEU A 154 -7.89 -27.00 -8.93
CA LEU A 154 -7.44 -26.13 -7.85
C LEU A 154 -7.52 -26.91 -6.55
N ILE A 155 -6.45 -27.62 -6.21
CA ILE A 155 -6.41 -28.62 -5.14
C ILE A 155 -5.80 -28.13 -3.84
N LYS A 156 -5.17 -26.96 -3.85
CA LYS A 156 -4.50 -26.38 -2.68
C LYS A 156 -4.88 -24.91 -2.49
N THR A 157 -4.86 -24.48 -1.24
CA THR A 157 -5.07 -23.09 -0.87
C THR A 157 -3.75 -22.39 -0.53
N ALA A 158 -3.77 -21.04 -0.59
CA ALA A 158 -2.69 -20.20 -0.13
C ALA A 158 -3.21 -19.19 0.91
N TYR A 159 -2.36 -18.84 1.87
CA TYR A 159 -2.55 -17.74 2.79
C TYR A 159 -1.60 -16.60 2.44
N ILE A 160 -2.10 -15.38 2.38
CA ILE A 160 -1.34 -14.20 1.92
C ILE A 160 -1.41 -13.08 2.95
N CYS A 161 -0.27 -12.53 3.32
CA CYS A 161 -0.17 -11.37 4.19
C CYS A 161 1.02 -10.48 3.78
N ASN A 162 1.23 -9.39 4.51
CA ASN A 162 2.42 -8.57 4.41
C ASN A 162 3.15 -8.50 5.76
N VAL A 163 4.45 -8.18 5.74
CA VAL A 163 5.22 -7.88 6.95
C VAL A 163 4.63 -6.65 7.63
N ILE A 164 4.39 -5.59 6.86
CA ILE A 164 3.78 -4.35 7.34
C ILE A 164 2.32 -4.32 6.90
N PRO A 165 1.36 -4.16 7.83
CA PRO A 165 -0.06 -4.21 7.50
C PRO A 165 -0.66 -2.84 7.12
N TRP A 166 0.14 -1.77 7.08
CA TRP A 166 -0.29 -0.42 6.69
C TRP A 166 0.52 0.09 5.50
N ARG A 167 -0.15 0.84 4.63
CA ARG A 167 0.45 1.36 3.42
C ARG A 167 1.45 2.48 3.69
N PRO A 168 2.72 2.38 3.21
CA PRO A 168 3.64 3.51 3.22
C PRO A 168 3.17 4.64 2.31
N PRO A 169 3.39 5.93 2.67
CA PRO A 169 3.05 7.07 1.83
C PRO A 169 3.69 6.95 0.44
N HIS A 170 2.91 7.26 -0.60
CA HIS A 170 3.35 7.20 -2.00
C HIS A 170 3.88 5.83 -2.47
N ASN A 171 3.52 4.74 -1.79
CA ASN A 171 4.04 3.38 -2.02
C ASN A 171 5.58 3.32 -1.99
N ARG A 172 6.24 4.16 -1.19
CA ARG A 172 7.68 4.04 -0.96
C ARG A 172 8.02 2.79 -0.18
N ASP A 173 9.26 2.39 -0.23
CA ASP A 173 9.75 1.32 0.63
C ASP A 173 9.67 1.76 2.10
N PRO A 174 9.35 0.83 3.02
CA PRO A 174 9.34 1.12 4.45
C PRO A 174 10.75 1.48 4.96
N ASN A 175 10.81 2.36 5.95
CA ASN A 175 12.05 2.68 6.62
C ASN A 175 12.39 1.60 7.67
N THR A 176 13.66 1.58 8.09
CA THR A 176 14.14 0.63 9.12
C THR A 176 13.36 0.75 10.45
N ASP A 177 12.91 1.95 10.80
CA ASP A 177 12.16 2.20 12.04
C ASP A 177 10.68 1.80 11.92
N GLU A 178 10.20 1.48 10.71
CA GLU A 178 8.82 1.06 10.42
C GLU A 178 8.69 -0.48 10.34
N ILE A 179 9.81 -1.17 10.22
CA ILE A 179 9.93 -2.64 10.19
C ILE A 179 10.30 -3.16 11.59
#